data_c9da239ec71741d39364aa119fefe993
#
_entry.id   c9da239ec71741d39364aa119fefe993
#
_cell.length_a   1.000
_cell.length_b   1.000
_cell.length_c   1.000
_cell.angle_alpha   90.00
_cell.angle_beta   90.00
_cell.angle_gamma   90.00
#
_symmetry.space_group_name_H-M   'P 1'
#
loop_
_entity.id
_entity.type
_entity.pdbx_description
1 polymer ?
#
loop_
_entity_poly.entity_id
_entity_poly.type
_entity_poly.pdbx_seq_one_letter_code
_entity_poly.pdbx_strand_id
1 'polypeptide(L)'
;MEQFTFYELYADILQSMDDVSAGKLASCICAYEFEDRKPAEELSDRENFYWSNIADILQEVKETESAGKIPKKYNLQSRHFTFYEIYYNAMKLMNICKRGVFVKAICVYMFGNEESKFADRTIQGYFNLCKRKMDLSKRRKASGRTGGVQKKKVNAVSPTEDTIPMPQCVCVCVCVCWNTSRCTAGKTD
;
A
#
# COMPACT_ATOMS: atom_id res chain seq x y z
N MET A 1 4.16 -9.41 -9.38
CA MET A 1 3.62 -8.71 -8.16
C MET A 1 3.27 -7.29 -8.58
N GLU A 2 2.13 -6.72 -8.14
CA GLU A 2 1.72 -5.35 -8.54
C GLU A 2 2.13 -4.26 -7.53
N GLN A 3 2.53 -4.67 -6.33
CA GLN A 3 2.84 -3.76 -5.23
C GLN A 3 3.63 -4.46 -4.12
N PHE A 4 4.40 -3.69 -3.34
CA PHE A 4 5.07 -4.15 -2.13
C PHE A 4 5.03 -3.08 -1.02
N THR A 5 5.41 -3.47 0.19
CA THR A 5 5.48 -2.55 1.34
C THR A 5 6.81 -1.81 1.36
N PHE A 6 6.76 -0.48 1.22
CA PHE A 6 7.93 0.39 1.27
C PHE A 6 8.04 1.04 2.65
N TYR A 7 9.09 0.71 3.38
CA TYR A 7 9.31 1.19 4.74
C TYR A 7 10.01 2.56 4.78
N GLU A 8 9.74 3.33 5.83
CA GLU A 8 10.38 4.63 6.09
C GLU A 8 11.90 4.52 6.15
N LEU A 9 12.43 3.42 6.70
CA LEU A 9 13.86 3.11 6.67
C LEU A 9 14.49 3.22 5.28
N TYR A 10 13.81 2.69 4.24
CA TYR A 10 14.31 2.80 2.87
C TYR A 10 14.31 4.25 2.39
N ALA A 11 13.27 5.02 2.75
CA ALA A 11 13.18 6.43 2.40
C ALA A 11 14.32 7.24 3.05
N ASP A 12 14.61 7.00 4.33
CA ASP A 12 15.69 7.68 5.07
C ASP A 12 17.07 7.40 4.44
N ILE A 13 17.32 6.14 4.06
CA ILE A 13 18.54 5.75 3.35
C ILE A 13 18.63 6.49 2.00
N LEU A 14 17.57 6.47 1.20
CA LEU A 14 17.56 7.13 -0.11
C LEU A 14 17.74 8.65 0.01
N GLN A 15 17.12 9.29 1.01
CA GLN A 15 17.28 10.73 1.26
C GLN A 15 18.71 11.12 1.69
N SER A 16 19.45 10.21 2.34
CA SER A 16 20.84 10.44 2.75
C SER A 16 21.86 10.32 1.62
N MET A 17 21.45 9.86 0.43
CA MET A 17 22.29 9.65 -0.74
C MET A 17 22.15 10.80 -1.74
N ASP A 18 23.15 10.95 -2.64
CA ASP A 18 22.98 11.72 -3.87
C ASP A 18 21.92 11.08 -4.80
N ASP A 19 21.50 11.80 -5.83
CA ASP A 19 20.39 11.34 -6.68
C ASP A 19 20.77 10.14 -7.57
N VAL A 20 22.05 10.00 -7.95
CA VAL A 20 22.51 8.87 -8.76
C VAL A 20 22.50 7.60 -7.91
N SER A 21 23.10 7.65 -6.73
CA SER A 21 23.15 6.54 -5.78
C SER A 21 21.74 6.13 -5.32
N ALA A 22 20.88 7.11 -5.02
CA ALA A 22 19.49 6.85 -4.68
C ALA A 22 18.72 6.18 -5.83
N GLY A 23 18.96 6.62 -7.06
CA GLY A 23 18.36 6.02 -8.26
C GLY A 23 18.80 4.60 -8.48
N LYS A 24 20.08 4.26 -8.29
CA LYS A 24 20.59 2.90 -8.36
C LYS A 24 19.97 2.01 -7.29
N LEU A 25 20.04 2.42 -6.02
CA LEU A 25 19.51 1.64 -4.90
C LEU A 25 18.01 1.40 -5.03
N ALA A 26 17.24 2.43 -5.39
CA ALA A 26 15.80 2.29 -5.62
C ALA A 26 15.49 1.35 -6.78
N SER A 27 16.30 1.38 -7.86
CA SER A 27 16.16 0.44 -8.98
C SER A 27 16.44 -1.00 -8.54
N CYS A 28 17.43 -1.23 -7.67
CA CYS A 28 17.73 -2.55 -7.09
C CYS A 28 16.56 -3.08 -6.25
N ILE A 29 16.02 -2.25 -5.35
CA ILE A 29 14.85 -2.62 -4.52
C ILE A 29 13.67 -3.01 -5.40
N CYS A 30 13.34 -2.19 -6.40
CA CYS A 30 12.23 -2.45 -7.30
C CYS A 30 12.44 -3.68 -8.18
N ALA A 31 13.65 -3.89 -8.72
CA ALA A 31 13.95 -5.08 -9.53
C ALA A 31 13.85 -6.37 -8.71
N TYR A 32 14.31 -6.34 -7.46
CA TYR A 32 14.16 -7.46 -6.54
C TYR A 32 12.70 -7.79 -6.21
N GLU A 33 11.90 -6.76 -5.95
CA GLU A 33 10.50 -6.94 -5.56
C GLU A 33 9.57 -7.30 -6.73
N PHE A 34 9.73 -6.63 -7.88
CA PHE A 34 8.81 -6.82 -9.01
C PHE A 34 9.26 -7.86 -10.02
N GLU A 35 10.57 -8.05 -10.18
CA GLU A 35 11.14 -8.88 -11.23
C GLU A 35 11.94 -10.08 -10.69
N ASP A 36 12.04 -10.19 -9.37
CA ASP A 36 12.82 -11.23 -8.65
C ASP A 36 14.29 -11.32 -9.13
N ARG A 37 14.86 -10.16 -9.49
CA ARG A 37 16.21 -10.03 -10.02
C ARG A 37 17.15 -9.38 -9.02
N LYS A 38 18.36 -9.92 -8.94
CA LYS A 38 19.47 -9.25 -8.26
C LYS A 38 19.84 -7.96 -9.00
N PRO A 39 20.50 -6.97 -8.32
CA PRO A 39 20.96 -5.75 -8.97
C PRO A 39 21.77 -6.08 -10.23
N ALA A 40 21.40 -5.45 -11.34
CA ALA A 40 22.14 -5.49 -12.58
C ALA A 40 23.17 -4.36 -12.70
N GLU A 41 23.09 -3.39 -11.80
CA GLU A 41 23.92 -2.19 -11.81
C GLU A 41 25.16 -2.37 -10.92
N GLU A 42 26.29 -1.83 -11.36
CA GLU A 42 27.49 -1.80 -10.55
C GLU A 42 27.29 -0.81 -9.38
N LEU A 43 27.25 -1.36 -8.18
CA LEU A 43 27.08 -0.60 -6.95
C LEU A 43 28.43 -0.30 -6.33
N SER A 44 28.62 0.91 -5.83
CA SER A 44 29.77 1.27 -4.98
C SER A 44 29.70 0.52 -3.64
N ASP A 45 30.82 0.50 -2.90
CA ASP A 45 30.88 -0.15 -1.59
C ASP A 45 29.78 0.35 -0.62
N ARG A 46 29.52 1.67 -0.63
CA ARG A 46 28.46 2.28 0.17
C ARG A 46 27.07 1.83 -0.25
N GLU A 47 26.80 1.80 -1.55
CA GLU A 47 25.54 1.33 -2.11
C GLU A 47 25.33 -0.17 -1.83
N ASN A 48 26.40 -0.98 -1.95
CA ASN A 48 26.39 -2.40 -1.64
C ASN A 48 26.09 -2.66 -0.17
N PHE A 49 26.66 -1.88 0.75
CA PHE A 49 26.37 -1.97 2.17
C PHE A 49 24.88 -1.76 2.46
N TYR A 50 24.27 -0.71 1.90
CA TYR A 50 22.85 -0.47 2.07
C TYR A 50 21.99 -1.53 1.38
N TRP A 51 22.39 -1.94 0.16
CA TRP A 51 21.67 -2.98 -0.57
C TRP A 51 21.63 -4.30 0.19
N SER A 52 22.75 -4.77 0.73
CA SER A 52 22.81 -6.04 1.47
C SER A 52 21.86 -6.03 2.67
N ASN A 53 21.86 -4.93 3.44
CA ASN A 53 20.98 -4.80 4.61
C ASN A 53 19.48 -4.73 4.20
N ILE A 54 19.17 -4.06 3.11
CA ILE A 54 17.78 -3.97 2.60
C ILE A 54 17.35 -5.33 2.03
N ALA A 55 18.22 -6.01 1.28
CA ALA A 55 17.93 -7.31 0.68
C ALA A 55 17.60 -8.37 1.74
N ASP A 56 18.32 -8.38 2.87
CA ASP A 56 18.04 -9.27 4.00
C ASP A 56 16.63 -9.01 4.56
N ILE A 57 16.23 -7.74 4.70
CA ILE A 57 14.89 -7.35 5.15
C ILE A 57 13.82 -7.81 4.15
N LEU A 58 14.05 -7.55 2.86
CA LEU A 58 13.12 -7.94 1.80
C LEU A 58 12.95 -9.46 1.73
N GLN A 59 14.04 -10.21 1.89
CA GLN A 59 14.04 -11.66 1.93
C GLN A 59 13.22 -12.18 3.12
N GLU A 60 13.45 -11.66 4.33
CA GLU A 60 12.70 -12.04 5.54
C GLU A 60 11.21 -11.76 5.40
N VAL A 61 10.84 -10.61 4.77
CA VAL A 61 9.45 -10.26 4.50
C VAL A 61 8.82 -11.26 3.53
N LYS A 62 9.47 -11.56 2.40
CA LYS A 62 8.98 -12.54 1.41
C LYS A 62 8.78 -13.93 2.02
N GLU A 63 9.74 -14.42 2.79
CA GLU A 63 9.66 -15.72 3.47
C GLU A 63 8.50 -15.77 4.46
N THR A 64 8.30 -14.70 5.21
CA THR A 64 7.23 -14.60 6.21
C THR A 64 5.86 -14.54 5.57
N GLU A 65 5.71 -13.77 4.49
CA GLU A 65 4.46 -13.68 3.72
C GLU A 65 4.13 -15.00 3.03
N SER A 66 5.13 -15.68 2.46
CA SER A 66 4.98 -17.01 1.84
C SER A 66 4.55 -18.06 2.85
N ALA A 67 4.97 -17.93 4.10
CA ALA A 67 4.55 -18.80 5.22
C ALA A 67 3.16 -18.43 5.78
N GLY A 68 2.46 -17.45 5.21
CA GLY A 68 1.17 -16.95 5.69
C GLY A 68 1.25 -16.24 7.05
N LYS A 69 2.43 -15.81 7.46
CA LYS A 69 2.68 -15.11 8.73
C LYS A 69 2.87 -13.62 8.47
N ILE A 70 2.44 -12.81 9.43
CA ILE A 70 2.72 -11.37 9.37
C ILE A 70 4.14 -11.14 9.91
N PRO A 71 5.03 -10.45 9.15
CA PRO A 71 6.40 -10.17 9.60
C PRO A 71 6.41 -9.42 10.93
N LYS A 72 6.76 -10.08 12.03
CA LYS A 72 6.68 -9.50 13.38
C LYS A 72 7.71 -8.41 13.62
N LYS A 73 8.88 -8.51 13.00
CA LYS A 73 10.05 -7.69 13.29
C LYS A 73 9.97 -6.27 12.70
N TYR A 74 9.31 -6.12 11.55
CA TYR A 74 9.20 -4.84 10.82
C TYR A 74 7.79 -4.28 10.83
N ASN A 75 6.85 -4.93 11.51
CA ASN A 75 5.44 -4.85 11.19
C ASN A 75 4.65 -3.72 11.85
N LEU A 76 4.95 -3.28 13.03
CA LEU A 76 3.95 -2.51 13.78
C LEU A 76 4.39 -1.12 14.23
N GLN A 77 5.65 -0.78 14.12
CA GLN A 77 6.17 0.50 14.61
C GLN A 77 6.79 1.39 13.51
N SER A 78 7.22 0.84 12.38
CA SER A 78 7.77 1.64 11.30
C SER A 78 6.67 2.15 10.37
N ARG A 79 6.76 3.43 10.02
CA ARG A 79 5.89 4.01 9.00
C ARG A 79 6.19 3.35 7.66
N HIS A 80 5.17 3.11 6.86
CA HIS A 80 5.30 2.50 5.54
C HIS A 80 4.20 2.99 4.61
N PHE A 81 4.38 2.79 3.32
CA PHE A 81 3.34 2.94 2.31
C PHE A 81 3.41 1.82 1.27
N THR A 82 2.37 1.70 0.47
CA THR A 82 2.34 0.74 -0.64
C THR A 82 3.05 1.34 -1.85
N PHE A 83 4.16 0.73 -2.26
CA PHE A 83 4.86 1.06 -3.51
C PHE A 83 4.27 0.25 -4.64
N TYR A 84 3.79 0.91 -5.69
CA TYR A 84 3.12 0.27 -6.81
C TYR A 84 4.06 0.11 -8.00
N GLU A 85 3.88 -0.95 -8.77
CA GLU A 85 4.65 -1.24 -9.99
C GLU A 85 4.64 -0.08 -11.00
N ILE A 86 3.55 0.70 -11.06
CA ILE A 86 3.46 1.88 -11.91
C ILE A 86 4.56 2.92 -11.61
N TYR A 87 5.01 3.02 -10.35
CA TYR A 87 6.11 3.93 -9.99
C TYR A 87 7.44 3.41 -10.54
N TYR A 88 7.67 2.11 -10.45
CA TYR A 88 8.84 1.47 -11.03
C TYR A 88 8.84 1.56 -12.57
N ASN A 89 7.70 1.37 -13.21
CA ASN A 89 7.57 1.52 -14.64
C ASN A 89 7.88 2.96 -15.10
N ALA A 90 7.46 3.97 -14.34
CA ALA A 90 7.86 5.36 -14.59
C ALA A 90 9.39 5.56 -14.40
N MET A 91 9.99 4.96 -13.35
CA MET A 91 11.44 5.01 -13.13
C MET A 91 12.23 4.41 -14.30
N LYS A 92 11.78 3.27 -14.86
CA LYS A 92 12.45 2.62 -16.00
C LYS A 92 12.57 3.51 -17.23
N LEU A 93 11.68 4.49 -17.40
CA LEU A 93 11.70 5.46 -18.49
C LEU A 93 12.58 6.68 -18.24
N MET A 94 13.25 6.75 -17.09
CA MET A 94 14.13 7.85 -16.68
C MET A 94 15.59 7.39 -16.63
N ASN A 95 16.53 8.34 -16.80
CA ASN A 95 17.93 8.07 -16.46
C ASN A 95 18.09 7.92 -14.94
N ILE A 96 19.22 7.39 -14.51
CA ILE A 96 19.47 7.00 -13.12
C ILE A 96 19.34 8.17 -12.13
N CYS A 97 19.87 9.35 -12.47
CA CYS A 97 19.76 10.54 -11.63
C CYS A 97 18.29 10.97 -11.45
N LYS A 98 17.52 11.01 -12.54
CA LYS A 98 16.08 11.35 -12.48
C LYS A 98 15.27 10.32 -11.68
N ARG A 99 15.67 9.04 -11.71
CA ARG A 99 15.05 8.00 -10.85
C ARG A 99 15.22 8.35 -9.37
N GLY A 100 16.44 8.78 -8.97
CA GLY A 100 16.69 9.17 -7.58
C GLY A 100 15.84 10.36 -7.15
N VAL A 101 15.82 11.43 -7.95
CA VAL A 101 14.96 12.59 -7.68
C VAL A 101 13.49 12.19 -7.55
N PHE A 102 13.01 11.35 -8.47
CA PHE A 102 11.62 10.91 -8.52
C PHE A 102 11.23 10.07 -7.30
N VAL A 103 12.05 9.06 -6.92
CA VAL A 103 11.74 8.20 -5.77
C VAL A 103 11.81 8.95 -4.45
N LYS A 104 12.80 9.85 -4.28
CA LYS A 104 12.88 10.73 -3.12
C LYS A 104 11.63 11.59 -2.97
N ALA A 105 11.14 12.14 -4.06
CA ALA A 105 9.90 12.94 -4.06
C ALA A 105 8.66 12.10 -3.70
N ILE A 106 8.57 10.85 -4.18
CA ILE A 106 7.51 9.92 -3.74
C ILE A 106 7.58 9.71 -2.22
N CYS A 107 8.79 9.49 -1.67
CA CYS A 107 8.98 9.32 -0.23
C CYS A 107 8.54 10.57 0.56
N VAL A 108 8.98 11.76 0.16
CA VAL A 108 8.59 13.03 0.78
C VAL A 108 7.07 13.19 0.74
N TYR A 109 6.45 12.93 -0.41
CA TYR A 109 5.00 13.03 -0.55
C TYR A 109 4.25 12.01 0.31
N MET A 110 4.73 10.76 0.38
CA MET A 110 4.02 9.69 1.09
C MET A 110 4.20 9.74 2.62
N PHE A 111 5.35 10.19 3.11
CA PHE A 111 5.65 10.28 4.53
C PHE A 111 5.43 11.68 5.11
N GLY A 112 5.80 12.74 4.38
CA GLY A 112 5.74 14.13 4.82
C GLY A 112 4.47 14.87 4.42
N ASN A 113 3.71 14.39 3.43
CA ASN A 113 2.59 15.09 2.77
C ASN A 113 3.01 16.35 2.00
N GLU A 114 4.29 16.49 1.71
CA GLU A 114 4.83 17.63 0.97
C GLU A 114 4.87 17.31 -0.53
N GLU A 115 4.38 18.25 -1.33
CA GLU A 115 4.40 18.11 -2.80
C GLU A 115 5.67 18.75 -3.36
N SER A 116 6.50 17.93 -4.00
CA SER A 116 7.68 18.41 -4.70
C SER A 116 7.32 19.06 -6.03
N LYS A 117 7.93 20.21 -6.32
CA LYS A 117 7.87 20.86 -7.64
C LYS A 117 9.19 20.59 -8.35
N PHE A 118 9.10 20.17 -9.60
CA PHE A 118 10.27 19.82 -10.40
C PHE A 118 10.48 20.83 -11.53
N ALA A 119 11.73 21.27 -11.73
CA ALA A 119 12.12 22.03 -12.93
C ALA A 119 12.07 21.13 -14.18
N ASP A 120 12.34 19.84 -14.01
CA ASP A 120 12.26 18.85 -15.09
C ASP A 120 10.81 18.44 -15.36
N ARG A 121 10.32 18.80 -16.57
CA ARG A 121 8.94 18.50 -16.99
C ARG A 121 8.66 17.00 -17.08
N THR A 122 9.67 16.18 -17.37
CA THR A 122 9.51 14.72 -17.46
C THR A 122 9.22 14.14 -16.08
N ILE A 123 10.01 14.50 -15.07
CA ILE A 123 9.81 14.06 -13.69
C ILE A 123 8.44 14.56 -13.20
N GLN A 124 8.11 15.83 -13.42
CA GLN A 124 6.83 16.41 -13.02
C GLN A 124 5.64 15.65 -13.67
N GLY A 125 5.75 15.31 -14.96
CA GLY A 125 4.71 14.56 -15.66
C GLY A 125 4.46 13.18 -15.05
N TYR A 126 5.53 12.41 -14.83
CA TYR A 126 5.40 11.08 -14.21
C TYR A 126 4.93 11.16 -12.75
N PHE A 127 5.39 12.15 -12.00
CA PHE A 127 4.92 12.36 -10.63
C PHE A 127 3.43 12.63 -10.58
N ASN A 128 2.92 13.51 -11.46
CA ASN A 128 1.50 13.82 -11.54
C ASN A 128 0.64 12.59 -11.93
N LEU A 129 1.13 11.74 -12.85
CA LEU A 129 0.47 10.49 -13.19
C LEU A 129 0.38 9.53 -12.00
N CYS A 130 1.46 9.43 -11.22
CA CYS A 130 1.51 8.56 -10.05
C CYS A 130 0.74 9.13 -8.85
N LYS A 131 0.60 10.45 -8.75
CA LYS A 131 -0.03 11.16 -7.61
C LYS A 131 -1.44 10.66 -7.33
N ARG A 132 -2.24 10.41 -8.36
CA ARG A 132 -3.60 9.86 -8.20
C ARG A 132 -3.60 8.54 -7.40
N LYS A 133 -2.64 7.66 -7.67
CA LYS A 133 -2.51 6.37 -6.96
C LYS A 133 -2.02 6.58 -5.53
N MET A 134 -1.08 7.53 -5.33
CA MET A 134 -0.59 7.91 -4.01
C MET A 134 -1.71 8.48 -3.13
N ASP A 135 -2.52 9.39 -3.65
CA ASP A 135 -3.67 9.98 -2.95
C ASP A 135 -4.70 8.93 -2.55
N LEU A 136 -4.99 7.99 -3.45
CA LEU A 136 -5.90 6.89 -3.16
C LEU A 136 -5.36 6.00 -2.02
N SER A 137 -4.07 5.70 -2.03
CA SER A 137 -3.40 4.94 -0.97
C SER A 137 -3.49 5.65 0.39
N LYS A 138 -3.23 6.97 0.42
CA LYS A 138 -3.36 7.79 1.63
C LYS A 138 -4.79 7.79 2.18
N ARG A 139 -5.81 7.98 1.32
CA ARG A 139 -7.22 7.94 1.73
C ARG A 139 -7.61 6.59 2.32
N ARG A 140 -7.22 5.48 1.70
CA ARG A 140 -7.48 4.13 2.21
C ARG A 140 -6.85 3.91 3.60
N LYS A 141 -5.61 4.37 3.78
CA LYS A 141 -4.91 4.29 5.08
C LYS A 141 -5.61 5.12 6.16
N ALA A 142 -6.09 6.32 5.84
CA ALA A 142 -6.85 7.17 6.75
C ALA A 142 -8.19 6.52 7.13
N SER A 143 -8.95 6.02 6.17
CA SER A 143 -10.24 5.34 6.41
C SER A 143 -10.09 4.07 7.24
N GLY A 144 -9.04 3.26 7.02
CA GLY A 144 -8.75 2.07 7.80
C GLY A 144 -8.46 2.39 9.28
N ARG A 145 -7.77 3.50 9.57
CA ARG A 145 -7.52 3.97 10.94
C ARG A 145 -8.82 4.38 11.65
N THR A 146 -9.69 5.10 10.97
CA THR A 146 -10.97 5.55 11.52
C THR A 146 -11.90 4.37 11.83
N GLY A 147 -12.00 3.39 10.94
CA GLY A 147 -12.79 2.16 11.15
C GLY A 147 -12.29 1.31 12.32
N GLY A 148 -10.97 1.22 12.50
CA GLY A 148 -10.35 0.51 13.63
C GLY A 148 -10.64 1.15 14.99
N VAL A 149 -10.68 2.49 15.06
CA VAL A 149 -11.01 3.23 16.30
C VAL A 149 -12.48 3.04 16.68
N GLN A 150 -13.40 3.05 15.71
CA GLN A 150 -14.83 2.82 15.99
C GLN A 150 -15.09 1.38 16.51
N LYS A 151 -14.47 0.36 15.92
CA LYS A 151 -14.58 -1.03 16.40
C LYS A 151 -14.08 -1.19 17.85
N LYS A 152 -12.98 -0.53 18.23
CA LYS A 152 -12.47 -0.56 19.61
C LYS A 152 -13.42 0.13 20.62
N LYS A 153 -14.09 1.21 20.20
CA LYS A 153 -15.08 1.90 21.08
C LYS A 153 -16.33 1.04 21.33
N VAL A 154 -16.80 0.31 20.34
CA VAL A 154 -17.98 -0.56 20.48
C VAL A 154 -17.68 -1.75 21.40
N ASN A 155 -16.47 -2.30 21.37
CA ASN A 155 -16.08 -3.43 22.23
C ASN A 155 -15.68 -3.03 23.66
N ALA A 156 -15.60 -1.73 23.98
CA ALA A 156 -15.23 -1.24 25.31
C ALA A 156 -16.45 -0.92 26.21
N VAL A 157 -17.68 -1.03 25.69
CA VAL A 157 -18.89 -0.93 26.50
C VAL A 157 -19.24 -2.33 26.98
N SER A 158 -18.77 -2.67 28.18
CA SER A 158 -19.25 -3.84 28.94
C SER A 158 -20.73 -3.66 29.25
N PRO A 159 -21.57 -4.67 29.08
CA PRO A 159 -22.95 -4.59 29.55
C PRO A 159 -22.95 -4.63 31.06
N THR A 160 -23.34 -3.51 31.69
CA THR A 160 -23.85 -3.56 33.07
C THR A 160 -25.18 -4.28 33.03
N GLU A 161 -25.25 -5.39 33.76
CA GLU A 161 -26.49 -6.10 34.07
C GLU A 161 -27.42 -5.18 34.87
N ASP A 162 -28.41 -4.61 34.18
CA ASP A 162 -29.61 -4.13 34.83
C ASP A 162 -30.78 -4.89 34.25
N THR A 163 -31.29 -5.78 35.07
CA THR A 163 -32.48 -6.61 34.90
C THR A 163 -33.71 -5.74 34.73
N ILE A 164 -34.23 -5.58 33.52
CA ILE A 164 -35.56 -5.01 33.27
C ILE A 164 -36.47 -6.11 32.76
N PRO A 165 -37.69 -6.31 33.36
CA PRO A 165 -38.58 -7.40 32.98
C PRO A 165 -39.17 -7.20 31.59
N MET A 166 -39.22 -8.27 30.82
CA MET A 166 -39.74 -8.37 29.46
C MET A 166 -41.20 -7.99 29.35
N PRO A 167 -41.62 -7.11 28.44
CA PRO A 167 -43.00 -7.12 27.97
C PRO A 167 -43.16 -8.18 26.88
N GLN A 168 -44.18 -9.00 27.02
CA GLN A 168 -44.58 -10.00 26.04
C GLN A 168 -44.91 -9.35 24.68
N CYS A 169 -44.09 -9.57 23.68
CA CYS A 169 -44.42 -9.19 22.30
C CYS A 169 -45.32 -10.25 21.68
N VAL A 170 -46.55 -9.85 21.39
CA VAL A 170 -47.49 -10.59 20.54
C VAL A 170 -46.98 -10.51 19.09
N CYS A 171 -46.50 -11.64 18.56
CA CYS A 171 -46.16 -11.77 17.15
C CYS A 171 -47.43 -11.78 16.30
N VAL A 172 -47.69 -10.71 15.56
CA VAL A 172 -48.63 -10.72 14.43
C VAL A 172 -47.84 -11.04 13.17
N CYS A 173 -47.90 -12.31 12.74
CA CYS A 173 -47.38 -12.73 11.43
C CYS A 173 -48.29 -12.19 10.32
N VAL A 174 -47.84 -11.24 9.57
CA VAL A 174 -48.44 -10.88 8.28
C VAL A 174 -47.70 -11.62 7.18
N CYS A 175 -48.29 -12.73 6.73
CA CYS A 175 -47.86 -13.44 5.53
C CYS A 175 -48.27 -12.63 4.29
N VAL A 176 -47.32 -12.00 3.58
CA VAL A 176 -47.55 -11.47 2.25
C VAL A 176 -47.16 -12.53 1.23
N CYS A 177 -48.17 -13.21 0.69
CA CYS A 177 -47.98 -14.10 -0.46
C CYS A 177 -47.72 -13.31 -1.73
N TRP A 178 -46.52 -13.43 -2.29
CA TRP A 178 -46.22 -12.96 -3.65
C TRP A 178 -46.59 -14.09 -4.63
N ASN A 179 -47.61 -13.81 -5.40
CA ASN A 179 -48.13 -14.67 -6.44
C ASN A 179 -47.26 -14.54 -7.70
N THR A 180 -46.54 -15.60 -8.06
CA THR A 180 -45.79 -15.70 -9.31
C THR A 180 -46.72 -16.17 -10.43
N SER A 181 -47.13 -15.25 -11.28
CA SER A 181 -47.82 -15.61 -12.52
C SER A 181 -46.79 -15.94 -13.62
N ARG A 182 -46.76 -17.23 -13.98
CA ARG A 182 -46.13 -17.73 -15.22
C ARG A 182 -46.90 -17.21 -16.41
N CYS A 183 -46.23 -16.62 -17.36
CA CYS A 183 -46.72 -16.53 -18.73
C CYS A 183 -46.05 -17.61 -19.60
N THR A 184 -46.88 -18.53 -20.04
CA THR A 184 -46.54 -19.61 -20.94
C THR A 184 -46.50 -19.13 -22.39
N ALA A 185 -45.70 -19.84 -23.14
CA ALA A 185 -45.43 -19.76 -24.55
C ALA A 185 -46.66 -19.69 -25.49
N GLY A 186 -46.54 -18.97 -26.56
CA GLY A 186 -47.33 -19.14 -27.81
C GLY A 186 -46.37 -19.41 -28.96
N LYS A 187 -46.39 -20.65 -29.45
CA LYS A 187 -45.97 -20.99 -30.83
C LYS A 187 -47.14 -20.76 -31.73
N THR A 188 -46.91 -20.23 -32.89
CA THR A 188 -47.57 -20.62 -34.17
C THR A 188 -46.84 -19.93 -35.32
N ASP A 189 -46.47 -20.79 -36.24
CA ASP A 189 -46.39 -20.83 -37.72
C ASP A 189 -45.43 -19.91 -38.39
#